data_7f8906f653b12bea0aacbf3a4b165ae3
#
_entry.id   7f8906f653b12bea0aacbf3a4b165ae3
#
_cell.length_a   1.000
_cell.length_b   1.000
_cell.length_c   1.000
_cell.angle_alpha   90.00
_cell.angle_beta   90.00
_cell.angle_gamma   90.00
#
_symmetry.space_group_name_H-M   'P 1'
#
loop_
_entity.id
_entity.type
_entity.pdbx_description
1 polymer ?
#
loop_
_entity_poly.entity_id
_entity_poly.type
_entity_poly.pdbx_seq_one_letter_code
_entity_poly.pdbx_strand_id
1 'polypeptide(L)'
;MKQTLSSLLPASLLQVVKNTYDALRRFPEVPEAYLHPWRRESIHRLAAIKDAHKGQRAFIIGNGPSLKQTDLTKLRHEFTFGLNRIYLMFPELGFSTSCLVSINDLVIEQCATEMAALELPKYLAWRSHRHFPRDLQFSNLPTFIYTTYTGPRFARDVRGRVWEGATVTNVALQLAFHMGFAEVILIGVDHNFASKGDANKTVVSDGDDPNHFSSAYFGKGFRWQLPDLETSEVGYRFARQAYESAGRRVLDATIGGKLTIFPKVDYSSLF
;
A
#
# COMPACT_ATOMS: atom_id res chain seq x y z
N MET A 1 -11.28 -30.74 4.42
CA MET A 1 -10.18 -30.99 5.38
C MET A 1 -9.44 -29.71 5.85
N LYS A 2 -9.40 -28.60 5.09
CA LYS A 2 -8.73 -27.34 5.54
C LYS A 2 -9.54 -26.52 6.57
N GLN A 3 -10.86 -26.63 6.61
CA GLN A 3 -11.71 -25.88 7.56
C GLN A 3 -11.73 -26.45 8.98
N THR A 4 -11.38 -27.73 9.16
CA THR A 4 -11.47 -28.43 10.45
C THR A 4 -10.27 -28.22 11.39
N LEU A 5 -9.11 -27.87 10.87
CA LEU A 5 -7.93 -27.58 11.73
C LEU A 5 -7.94 -26.16 12.31
N SER A 6 -8.55 -25.19 11.62
CA SER A 6 -8.59 -23.81 12.08
C SER A 6 -9.53 -23.57 13.26
N SER A 7 -10.52 -24.46 13.48
CA SER A 7 -11.47 -24.34 14.59
C SER A 7 -10.99 -24.95 15.91
N LEU A 8 -9.88 -25.71 15.89
CA LEU A 8 -9.37 -26.44 17.06
C LEU A 8 -8.14 -25.78 17.72
N LEU A 9 -7.52 -24.80 17.06
CA LEU A 9 -6.31 -24.16 17.58
C LEU A 9 -6.59 -22.75 18.11
N PRO A 10 -5.97 -22.34 19.23
CA PRO A 10 -6.00 -20.95 19.68
C PRO A 10 -5.50 -20.01 18.56
N ALA A 11 -6.08 -18.81 18.44
CA ALA A 11 -5.74 -17.85 17.38
C ALA A 11 -4.25 -17.52 17.32
N SER A 12 -3.57 -17.44 18.48
CA SER A 12 -2.13 -17.23 18.59
C SER A 12 -1.32 -18.36 17.95
N LEU A 13 -1.71 -19.60 18.21
CA LEU A 13 -1.02 -20.78 17.65
C LEU A 13 -1.27 -20.87 16.13
N LEU A 14 -2.49 -20.58 15.70
CA LEU A 14 -2.82 -20.53 14.27
C LEU A 14 -1.97 -19.48 13.53
N GLN A 15 -1.74 -18.32 14.15
CA GLN A 15 -0.89 -17.28 13.58
C GLN A 15 0.58 -17.72 13.50
N VAL A 16 1.10 -18.42 14.51
CA VAL A 16 2.45 -18.99 14.47
C VAL A 16 2.58 -19.98 13.31
N VAL A 17 1.62 -20.90 13.16
CA VAL A 17 1.61 -21.87 12.05
C VAL A 17 1.59 -21.18 10.69
N LYS A 18 0.72 -20.17 10.51
CA LYS A 18 0.67 -19.37 9.27
C LYS A 18 2.00 -18.66 8.99
N ASN A 19 2.59 -18.03 10.00
CA ASN A 19 3.86 -17.34 9.87
C ASN A 19 5.00 -18.29 9.52
N THR A 20 5.05 -19.46 10.15
CA THR A 20 6.05 -20.51 9.87
C THR A 20 5.91 -21.01 8.44
N TYR A 21 4.69 -21.32 8.01
CA TYR A 21 4.42 -21.75 6.64
C TYR A 21 4.85 -20.69 5.61
N ASP A 22 4.48 -19.42 5.83
CA ASP A 22 4.88 -18.31 4.93
C ASP A 22 6.40 -18.14 4.90
N ALA A 23 7.06 -18.21 6.06
CA ALA A 23 8.51 -18.09 6.16
C ALA A 23 9.24 -19.23 5.40
N LEU A 24 8.79 -20.48 5.57
CA LEU A 24 9.36 -21.64 4.86
C LEU A 24 9.14 -21.55 3.35
N ARG A 25 7.92 -21.20 2.93
CA ARG A 25 7.58 -21.06 1.51
C ARG A 25 8.41 -19.98 0.81
N ARG A 26 8.72 -18.90 1.53
CA ARG A 26 9.46 -17.74 0.97
C ARG A 26 10.94 -17.78 1.26
N PHE A 27 11.42 -18.79 1.98
CA PHE A 27 12.86 -18.91 2.27
C PHE A 27 13.75 -18.85 1.02
N PRO A 28 13.38 -19.49 -0.12
CA PRO A 28 14.15 -19.40 -1.36
C PRO A 28 14.23 -17.97 -1.94
N GLU A 29 13.27 -17.10 -1.64
CA GLU A 29 13.26 -15.70 -2.13
C GLU A 29 14.24 -14.80 -1.35
N VAL A 30 14.67 -15.23 -0.14
CA VAL A 30 15.47 -14.41 0.77
C VAL A 30 16.84 -14.02 0.18
N PRO A 31 17.64 -14.94 -0.40
CA PRO A 31 18.93 -14.57 -0.99
C PRO A 31 18.74 -13.51 -2.09
N GLU A 32 17.77 -13.69 -2.99
CA GLU A 32 17.50 -12.76 -4.06
C GLU A 32 17.08 -11.39 -3.53
N ALA A 33 16.23 -11.33 -2.49
CA ALA A 33 15.77 -10.11 -1.84
C ALA A 33 16.90 -9.28 -1.19
N TYR A 34 18.10 -9.83 -1.02
CA TYR A 34 19.23 -9.11 -0.45
C TYR A 34 20.44 -9.01 -1.38
N LEU A 35 20.56 -9.90 -2.38
CA LEU A 35 21.73 -9.97 -3.26
C LEU A 35 21.48 -9.39 -4.65
N HIS A 36 20.22 -9.35 -5.12
CA HIS A 36 19.89 -8.82 -6.45
C HIS A 36 20.27 -7.34 -6.59
N PRO A 37 20.92 -6.91 -7.69
CA PRO A 37 21.38 -5.53 -7.87
C PRO A 37 20.28 -4.48 -7.67
N TRP A 38 19.09 -4.68 -8.23
CA TRP A 38 17.96 -3.76 -8.05
C TRP A 38 17.51 -3.63 -6.59
N ARG A 39 17.58 -4.74 -5.83
CA ARG A 39 17.18 -4.67 -4.44
C ARG A 39 18.27 -4.02 -3.58
N ARG A 40 19.54 -4.26 -3.87
CA ARG A 40 20.66 -3.57 -3.20
C ARG A 40 20.58 -2.07 -3.44
N GLU A 41 20.38 -1.65 -4.68
CA GLU A 41 20.18 -0.24 -5.01
C GLU A 41 18.95 0.34 -4.29
N SER A 42 17.84 -0.42 -4.21
CA SER A 42 16.66 -0.01 -3.44
C SER A 42 16.97 0.19 -1.96
N ILE A 43 17.80 -0.66 -1.34
CA ILE A 43 18.22 -0.49 0.06
C ILE A 43 19.00 0.82 0.23
N HIS A 44 19.89 1.17 -0.70
CA HIS A 44 20.62 2.45 -0.67
C HIS A 44 19.68 3.64 -0.81
N ARG A 45 18.73 3.60 -1.75
CA ARG A 45 17.71 4.65 -1.93
C ARG A 45 16.83 4.81 -0.71
N LEU A 46 16.38 3.70 -0.11
CA LEU A 46 15.60 3.72 1.13
C LEU A 46 16.41 4.29 2.30
N ALA A 47 17.72 4.01 2.35
CA ALA A 47 18.58 4.62 3.38
C ALA A 47 18.70 6.14 3.22
N ALA A 48 18.78 6.63 1.98
CA ALA A 48 18.90 8.06 1.68
C ALA A 48 17.66 8.87 2.06
N ILE A 49 16.46 8.27 2.01
CA ILE A 49 15.21 8.96 2.35
C ILE A 49 14.80 8.81 3.82
N LYS A 50 15.58 8.06 4.62
CA LYS A 50 15.27 7.88 6.04
C LYS A 50 15.31 9.23 6.76
N ASP A 51 14.22 9.55 7.47
CA ASP A 51 14.03 10.80 8.20
C ASP A 51 14.18 12.10 7.38
N ALA A 52 14.17 12.00 6.02
CA ALA A 52 14.33 13.15 5.12
C ALA A 52 13.16 14.18 5.23
N HIS A 53 12.02 13.76 5.75
CA HIS A 53 10.82 14.60 5.93
C HIS A 53 10.44 14.75 7.40
N LYS A 54 11.43 14.77 8.29
CA LYS A 54 11.21 14.87 9.73
C LYS A 54 10.42 16.14 10.08
N GLY A 55 9.32 15.94 10.83
CA GLY A 55 8.46 17.03 11.27
C GLY A 55 7.44 17.52 10.27
N GLN A 56 7.50 17.08 9.01
CA GLN A 56 6.54 17.46 7.96
C GLN A 56 5.26 16.61 8.03
N ARG A 57 4.22 17.07 7.30
CA ARG A 57 3.02 16.29 7.04
C ARG A 57 3.03 15.68 5.65
N ALA A 58 2.24 14.61 5.46
CA ALA A 58 2.02 13.99 4.16
C ALA A 58 0.59 13.47 4.03
N PHE A 59 0.13 13.31 2.80
CA PHE A 59 -1.16 12.69 2.47
C PHE A 59 -0.95 11.33 1.82
N ILE A 60 -1.72 10.33 2.25
CA ILE A 60 -1.84 9.04 1.56
C ILE A 60 -3.18 9.04 0.84
N ILE A 61 -3.11 8.96 -0.48
CA ILE A 61 -4.28 9.01 -1.36
C ILE A 61 -4.63 7.58 -1.76
N GLY A 62 -5.71 7.05 -1.16
CA GLY A 62 -6.33 5.79 -1.54
C GLY A 62 -6.99 5.87 -2.93
N ASN A 63 -7.84 4.91 -3.24
CA ASN A 63 -8.50 4.86 -4.56
C ASN A 63 -10.02 4.75 -4.45
N GLY A 64 -10.56 4.97 -3.26
CA GLY A 64 -11.98 4.83 -3.00
C GLY A 64 -12.84 5.89 -3.69
N PRO A 65 -14.15 5.63 -3.87
CA PRO A 65 -15.07 6.51 -4.57
C PRO A 65 -15.25 7.88 -3.90
N SER A 66 -14.91 8.03 -2.61
CA SER A 66 -14.93 9.31 -1.90
C SER A 66 -14.00 10.36 -2.51
N LEU A 67 -12.98 9.96 -3.28
CA LEU A 67 -12.10 10.89 -3.99
C LEU A 67 -12.87 11.79 -4.98
N LYS A 68 -13.99 11.33 -5.54
CA LYS A 68 -14.85 12.16 -6.41
C LYS A 68 -15.44 13.41 -5.70
N GLN A 69 -15.47 13.37 -4.36
CA GLN A 69 -15.98 14.46 -3.52
C GLN A 69 -14.85 15.27 -2.87
N THR A 70 -13.60 14.89 -3.10
CA THR A 70 -12.41 15.50 -2.47
C THR A 70 -11.72 16.43 -3.46
N ASP A 71 -11.60 17.70 -3.12
CA ASP A 71 -10.85 18.67 -3.94
C ASP A 71 -9.34 18.41 -3.81
N LEU A 72 -8.83 17.53 -4.66
CA LEU A 72 -7.41 17.14 -4.67
C LEU A 72 -6.48 18.27 -5.14
N THR A 73 -6.99 19.36 -5.75
CA THR A 73 -6.15 20.47 -6.21
C THR A 73 -5.41 21.17 -5.06
N LYS A 74 -5.98 21.11 -3.86
CA LYS A 74 -5.36 21.59 -2.61
C LYS A 74 -4.07 20.85 -2.24
N LEU A 75 -3.85 19.65 -2.78
CA LEU A 75 -2.68 18.83 -2.51
C LEU A 75 -1.49 19.11 -3.43
N ARG A 76 -1.61 20.05 -4.36
CA ARG A 76 -0.57 20.34 -5.37
C ARG A 76 0.82 20.61 -4.77
N HIS A 77 0.87 21.20 -3.59
CA HIS A 77 2.10 21.57 -2.88
C HIS A 77 2.37 20.71 -1.63
N GLU A 78 1.57 19.66 -1.40
CA GLU A 78 1.73 18.73 -0.31
C GLU A 78 2.55 17.52 -0.75
N PHE A 79 3.22 16.86 0.21
CA PHE A 79 3.81 15.56 -0.08
C PHE A 79 2.72 14.50 -0.11
N THR A 80 2.62 13.80 -1.23
CA THR A 80 1.54 12.84 -1.47
C THR A 80 2.06 11.45 -1.85
N PHE A 81 1.56 10.43 -1.17
CA PHE A 81 1.72 9.03 -1.55
C PHE A 81 0.49 8.61 -2.35
N GLY A 82 0.62 8.44 -3.65
CA GLY A 82 -0.43 7.85 -4.48
C GLY A 82 -0.39 6.33 -4.43
N LEU A 83 -1.53 5.67 -4.32
CA LEU A 83 -1.61 4.22 -4.20
C LEU A 83 -2.03 3.55 -5.51
N ASN A 84 -1.39 2.41 -5.85
CA ASN A 84 -1.74 1.55 -6.99
C ASN A 84 -1.93 2.32 -8.31
N ARG A 85 -3.18 2.44 -8.81
CA ARG A 85 -3.50 3.08 -10.09
C ARG A 85 -3.99 4.53 -9.96
N ILE A 86 -3.60 5.25 -8.92
CA ILE A 86 -3.97 6.67 -8.73
C ILE A 86 -3.55 7.56 -9.92
N TYR A 87 -2.52 7.15 -10.65
CA TYR A 87 -2.03 7.87 -11.85
C TYR A 87 -3.09 8.03 -12.94
N LEU A 88 -4.18 7.25 -12.91
CA LEU A 88 -5.32 7.45 -13.81
C LEU A 88 -6.01 8.82 -13.62
N MET A 89 -5.83 9.45 -12.45
CA MET A 89 -6.35 10.81 -12.18
C MET A 89 -5.40 11.94 -12.62
N PHE A 90 -4.13 11.68 -12.88
CA PHE A 90 -3.14 12.73 -13.14
C PHE A 90 -3.50 13.65 -14.32
N PRO A 91 -4.06 13.13 -15.45
CA PRO A 91 -4.48 14.02 -16.56
C PRO A 91 -5.56 15.02 -16.14
N GLU A 92 -6.50 14.61 -15.31
CA GLU A 92 -7.59 15.47 -14.81
C GLU A 92 -7.08 16.46 -13.74
N LEU A 93 -6.20 16.00 -12.85
CA LEU A 93 -5.63 16.84 -11.78
C LEU A 93 -4.62 17.87 -12.29
N GLY A 94 -3.95 17.60 -13.41
CA GLY A 94 -2.88 18.45 -13.95
C GLY A 94 -1.61 18.48 -13.09
N PHE A 95 -1.41 17.48 -12.20
CA PHE A 95 -0.19 17.21 -11.46
C PHE A 95 -0.12 15.74 -11.03
N SER A 96 1.08 15.28 -10.69
CA SER A 96 1.35 13.93 -10.18
C SER A 96 1.48 13.94 -8.66
N THR A 97 1.23 12.80 -8.01
CA THR A 97 1.62 12.60 -6.62
C THR A 97 3.14 12.64 -6.45
N SER A 98 3.63 12.96 -5.24
CA SER A 98 5.08 12.99 -4.96
C SER A 98 5.74 11.63 -5.16
N CYS A 99 5.02 10.55 -4.92
CA CYS A 99 5.46 9.19 -5.22
C CYS A 99 4.28 8.24 -5.42
N LEU A 100 4.54 7.08 -6.02
CA LEU A 100 3.59 5.97 -6.16
C LEU A 100 4.01 4.82 -5.23
N VAL A 101 3.03 4.20 -4.56
CA VAL A 101 3.22 2.96 -3.80
C VAL A 101 2.29 1.89 -4.34
N SER A 102 2.83 0.74 -4.74
CA SER A 102 2.03 -0.42 -5.15
C SER A 102 2.67 -1.71 -4.70
N ILE A 103 1.88 -2.61 -4.11
CA ILE A 103 2.37 -3.89 -3.59
C ILE A 103 1.54 -5.08 -4.07
N ASN A 104 0.37 -4.85 -4.65
CA ASN A 104 -0.47 -5.93 -5.16
C ASN A 104 0.15 -6.49 -6.45
N ASP A 105 0.55 -7.77 -6.37
CA ASP A 105 1.24 -8.46 -7.45
C ASP A 105 0.42 -8.51 -8.76
N LEU A 106 -0.92 -8.72 -8.66
CA LEU A 106 -1.81 -8.72 -9.82
C LEU A 106 -1.93 -7.33 -10.46
N VAL A 107 -1.94 -6.27 -9.65
CA VAL A 107 -1.99 -4.89 -10.17
C VAL A 107 -0.69 -4.56 -10.89
N ILE A 108 0.46 -4.87 -10.28
CA ILE A 108 1.76 -4.58 -10.87
C ILE A 108 1.96 -5.41 -12.14
N GLU A 109 1.61 -6.70 -12.14
CA GLU A 109 1.68 -7.58 -13.31
C GLU A 109 0.93 -6.99 -14.52
N GLN A 110 -0.31 -6.56 -14.29
CA GLN A 110 -1.19 -6.06 -15.36
C GLN A 110 -0.91 -4.62 -15.79
N CYS A 111 -0.19 -3.84 -14.95
CA CYS A 111 0.12 -2.43 -15.18
C CYS A 111 1.63 -2.15 -15.25
N ALA A 112 2.47 -3.16 -15.44
CA ALA A 112 3.93 -3.01 -15.40
C ALA A 112 4.44 -1.96 -16.39
N THR A 113 3.93 -1.96 -17.63
CA THR A 113 4.32 -1.01 -18.68
C THR A 113 3.89 0.42 -18.32
N GLU A 114 2.65 0.61 -17.84
CA GLU A 114 2.16 1.91 -17.38
C GLU A 114 3.02 2.45 -16.24
N MET A 115 3.28 1.60 -15.24
CA MET A 115 4.11 1.99 -14.08
C MET A 115 5.56 2.28 -14.47
N ALA A 116 6.15 1.56 -15.43
CA ALA A 116 7.50 1.82 -15.89
C ALA A 116 7.64 3.19 -16.56
N ALA A 117 6.63 3.63 -17.29
CA ALA A 117 6.58 4.91 -17.99
C ALA A 117 6.41 6.13 -17.07
N LEU A 118 5.98 5.93 -15.81
CA LEU A 118 5.81 7.04 -14.86
C LEU A 118 7.19 7.62 -14.49
N GLU A 119 7.31 8.94 -14.48
CA GLU A 119 8.56 9.65 -14.15
C GLU A 119 8.76 9.81 -12.63
N LEU A 120 7.67 9.78 -11.84
CA LEU A 120 7.73 9.97 -10.39
C LEU A 120 8.41 8.79 -9.67
N PRO A 121 8.94 9.01 -8.46
CA PRO A 121 9.44 7.95 -7.59
C PRO A 121 8.40 6.87 -7.35
N LYS A 122 8.78 5.60 -7.48
CA LYS A 122 7.90 4.43 -7.31
C LYS A 122 8.44 3.48 -6.27
N TYR A 123 7.59 3.07 -5.34
CA TYR A 123 7.88 2.08 -4.31
C TYR A 123 7.02 0.85 -4.56
N LEU A 124 7.64 -0.23 -5.05
CA LEU A 124 6.95 -1.44 -5.49
C LEU A 124 7.35 -2.65 -4.65
N ALA A 125 6.45 -3.65 -4.54
CA ALA A 125 6.80 -4.89 -3.86
C ALA A 125 7.96 -5.61 -4.57
N TRP A 126 8.96 -6.06 -3.80
CA TRP A 126 10.12 -6.77 -4.35
C TRP A 126 9.71 -7.97 -5.22
N ARG A 127 8.76 -8.78 -4.75
CA ARG A 127 8.33 -9.97 -5.50
C ARG A 127 7.80 -9.68 -6.90
N SER A 128 7.32 -8.46 -7.12
CA SER A 128 6.77 -8.04 -8.41
C SER A 128 7.84 -7.58 -9.41
N HIS A 129 9.13 -7.55 -9.02
CA HIS A 129 10.23 -7.21 -9.92
C HIS A 129 10.27 -8.13 -11.16
N ARG A 130 9.82 -9.37 -11.02
CA ARG A 130 9.73 -10.37 -12.08
C ARG A 130 8.76 -10.01 -13.22
N HIS A 131 7.81 -9.11 -12.97
CA HIS A 131 6.85 -8.64 -13.97
C HIS A 131 7.45 -7.56 -14.90
N PHE A 132 8.64 -7.07 -14.58
CA PHE A 132 9.35 -6.12 -15.41
C PHE A 132 10.40 -6.87 -16.26
N PRO A 133 10.19 -6.98 -17.60
CA PRO A 133 11.19 -7.55 -18.50
C PRO A 133 12.55 -6.85 -18.35
N ARG A 134 13.64 -7.58 -18.57
CA ARG A 134 15.00 -7.03 -18.39
C ARG A 134 15.34 -5.90 -19.37
N ASP A 135 14.70 -5.90 -20.52
CA ASP A 135 14.81 -4.90 -21.58
C ASP A 135 13.84 -3.73 -21.42
N LEU A 136 12.94 -3.79 -20.45
CA LEU A 136 12.01 -2.70 -20.18
C LEU A 136 12.73 -1.46 -19.70
N GLN A 137 12.55 -0.36 -20.43
CA GLN A 137 13.09 0.93 -20.04
C GLN A 137 12.19 1.57 -18.98
N PHE A 138 12.81 2.02 -17.90
CA PHE A 138 12.12 2.79 -16.87
C PHE A 138 12.41 4.27 -17.05
N SER A 139 11.37 5.12 -17.07
CA SER A 139 11.55 6.57 -16.97
C SER A 139 12.17 6.95 -15.62
N ASN A 140 11.82 6.21 -14.55
CA ASN A 140 12.46 6.29 -13.24
C ASN A 140 12.48 4.87 -12.63
N LEU A 141 13.66 4.35 -12.32
CA LEU A 141 13.81 2.98 -11.78
C LEU A 141 13.08 2.84 -10.44
N PRO A 142 12.19 1.84 -10.27
CA PRO A 142 11.49 1.60 -9.02
C PRO A 142 12.43 1.35 -7.84
N THR A 143 12.02 1.79 -6.66
CA THR A 143 12.61 1.37 -5.38
C THR A 143 11.78 0.21 -4.84
N PHE A 144 12.37 -0.97 -4.79
CA PHE A 144 11.66 -2.17 -4.37
C PHE A 144 11.68 -2.34 -2.84
N ILE A 145 10.50 -2.56 -2.25
CA ILE A 145 10.32 -2.85 -0.82
C ILE A 145 10.16 -4.37 -0.64
N TYR A 146 10.92 -4.97 0.27
CA TYR A 146 10.77 -6.39 0.58
C TYR A 146 9.58 -6.61 1.50
N THR A 147 8.43 -6.87 0.90
CA THR A 147 7.17 -7.11 1.61
C THR A 147 7.00 -8.57 2.03
N THR A 148 6.25 -8.80 3.10
CA THR A 148 5.98 -10.13 3.66
C THR A 148 4.55 -10.21 4.21
N TYR A 149 4.02 -11.43 4.24
CA TYR A 149 2.77 -11.75 4.95
C TYR A 149 3.00 -12.19 6.40
N THR A 150 4.26 -12.45 6.78
CA THR A 150 4.63 -12.84 8.15
C THR A 150 4.44 -11.65 9.10
N GLY A 151 3.43 -11.71 9.92
CA GLY A 151 3.03 -10.64 10.85
C GLY A 151 2.10 -11.16 11.96
N PRO A 152 1.44 -10.27 12.68
CA PRO A 152 1.42 -8.81 12.49
C PRO A 152 2.64 -8.07 13.04
N ARG A 153 3.04 -6.99 12.39
CA ARG A 153 4.11 -6.10 12.85
C ARG A 153 4.10 -4.77 12.08
N PHE A 154 4.76 -3.75 12.62
CA PHE A 154 5.01 -2.48 11.94
C PHE A 154 6.53 -2.27 11.78
N ALA A 155 7.00 -2.13 10.54
CA ALA A 155 8.40 -1.84 10.25
C ALA A 155 8.65 -0.32 10.35
N ARG A 156 9.43 0.09 11.35
CA ARG A 156 9.88 1.49 11.48
C ARG A 156 11.03 1.81 10.51
N ASP A 157 11.62 0.78 9.94
CA ASP A 157 12.67 0.87 8.92
C ASP A 157 12.33 -0.08 7.76
N VAL A 158 12.01 0.49 6.60
CA VAL A 158 11.54 -0.26 5.43
C VAL A 158 12.66 -0.84 4.57
N ARG A 159 13.92 -0.70 4.96
CA ARG A 159 15.05 -1.36 4.29
C ARG A 159 15.01 -2.87 4.47
N GLY A 160 14.45 -3.34 5.59
CA GLY A 160 14.22 -4.75 5.87
C GLY A 160 12.88 -5.25 5.35
N ARG A 161 12.31 -6.23 6.08
CA ARG A 161 11.00 -6.81 5.76
C ARG A 161 9.86 -5.93 6.25
N VAL A 162 8.91 -5.67 5.37
CA VAL A 162 7.72 -4.84 5.63
C VAL A 162 6.49 -5.74 5.59
N TRP A 163 5.69 -5.75 6.65
CA TRP A 163 4.43 -6.50 6.65
C TRP A 163 3.34 -5.76 5.88
N GLU A 164 2.69 -6.46 4.94
CA GLU A 164 1.68 -5.85 4.07
C GLU A 164 0.38 -5.49 4.82
N GLY A 165 -0.02 -6.30 5.81
CA GLY A 165 -1.27 -6.08 6.51
C GLY A 165 -2.48 -6.03 5.56
N ALA A 166 -2.45 -6.85 4.49
CA ALA A 166 -3.48 -6.97 3.46
C ALA A 166 -3.86 -5.67 2.73
N THR A 167 -3.06 -4.60 2.86
CA THR A 167 -3.37 -3.33 2.19
C THR A 167 -2.10 -2.53 1.87
N VAL A 168 -2.09 -1.94 0.68
CA VAL A 168 -1.03 -1.01 0.26
C VAL A 168 -0.95 0.21 1.18
N THR A 169 -2.06 0.65 1.74
CA THR A 169 -2.12 1.77 2.70
C THR A 169 -1.24 1.51 3.92
N ASN A 170 -1.23 0.28 4.45
CA ASN A 170 -0.36 -0.08 5.58
C ASN A 170 1.13 -0.02 5.21
N VAL A 171 1.50 -0.37 3.99
CA VAL A 171 2.89 -0.24 3.51
C VAL A 171 3.26 1.23 3.30
N ALA A 172 2.36 2.04 2.76
CA ALA A 172 2.57 3.49 2.62
C ALA A 172 2.74 4.17 3.99
N LEU A 173 1.97 3.77 5.02
CA LEU A 173 2.15 4.25 6.40
C LEU A 173 3.52 3.90 6.96
N GLN A 174 4.03 2.68 6.73
CA GLN A 174 5.37 2.27 7.16
C GLN A 174 6.47 3.04 6.40
N LEU A 175 6.26 3.30 5.12
CA LEU A 175 7.17 4.12 4.31
C LEU A 175 7.18 5.59 4.78
N ALA A 176 6.03 6.19 5.01
CA ALA A 176 5.92 7.56 5.53
C ALA A 176 6.55 7.69 6.92
N PHE A 177 6.37 6.67 7.78
CA PHE A 177 7.05 6.63 9.08
C PHE A 177 8.56 6.60 8.94
N HIS A 178 9.09 5.77 8.05
CA HIS A 178 10.52 5.66 7.75
C HIS A 178 11.10 6.98 7.21
N MET A 179 10.34 7.68 6.36
CA MET A 179 10.73 8.98 5.82
C MET A 179 10.69 10.13 6.85
N GLY A 180 10.13 9.88 8.05
CA GLY A 180 10.17 10.83 9.16
C GLY A 180 8.94 11.72 9.31
N PHE A 181 7.89 11.56 8.52
CA PHE A 181 6.68 12.38 8.62
C PHE A 181 6.09 12.36 10.04
N ALA A 182 5.81 13.53 10.59
CA ALA A 182 5.22 13.69 11.91
C ALA A 182 3.71 13.48 11.88
N GLU A 183 3.08 13.83 10.77
CA GLU A 183 1.63 13.70 10.54
C GLU A 183 1.37 13.07 9.18
N VAL A 184 0.50 12.07 9.15
CA VAL A 184 0.02 11.45 7.91
C VAL A 184 -1.48 11.52 7.87
N ILE A 185 -2.03 11.98 6.75
CA ILE A 185 -3.47 12.18 6.56
C ILE A 185 -3.94 11.24 5.45
N LEU A 186 -4.92 10.39 5.76
CA LEU A 186 -5.54 9.48 4.80
C LEU A 186 -6.70 10.17 4.10
N ILE A 187 -6.80 10.00 2.80
CA ILE A 187 -7.97 10.37 1.98
C ILE A 187 -8.26 9.25 0.97
N GLY A 188 -9.50 9.07 0.59
CA GLY A 188 -9.87 8.02 -0.36
C GLY A 188 -9.66 6.58 0.18
N VAL A 189 -9.56 6.43 1.50
CA VAL A 189 -9.48 5.13 2.19
C VAL A 189 -10.87 4.81 2.76
N ASP A 190 -11.82 4.54 1.87
CA ASP A 190 -13.24 4.41 2.21
C ASP A 190 -13.53 3.26 3.18
N HIS A 191 -12.71 2.20 3.13
CA HIS A 191 -12.87 1.00 3.97
C HIS A 191 -14.27 0.39 3.88
N ASN A 192 -14.84 0.46 2.68
CA ASN A 192 -16.16 -0.07 2.34
C ASN A 192 -16.14 -0.57 0.90
N PHE A 193 -16.49 -1.85 0.71
CA PHE A 193 -16.48 -2.49 -0.60
C PHE A 193 -17.87 -3.06 -0.91
N ALA A 194 -18.37 -2.77 -2.10
CA ALA A 194 -19.62 -3.35 -2.62
C ALA A 194 -19.47 -4.85 -2.90
N SER A 195 -18.30 -5.26 -3.40
CA SER A 195 -17.99 -6.66 -3.70
C SER A 195 -17.79 -7.46 -2.41
N LYS A 196 -18.55 -8.56 -2.29
CA LYS A 196 -18.50 -9.46 -1.12
C LYS A 196 -17.94 -10.82 -1.52
N GLY A 197 -17.33 -11.51 -0.58
CA GLY A 197 -16.77 -12.86 -0.74
C GLY A 197 -15.62 -13.12 0.20
N ASP A 198 -14.97 -14.28 0.03
CA ASP A 198 -13.83 -14.65 0.87
C ASP A 198 -12.65 -13.70 0.64
N ALA A 199 -12.03 -13.26 1.73
CA ALA A 199 -10.86 -12.40 1.71
C ALA A 199 -9.73 -13.00 0.83
N ASN A 200 -9.07 -12.15 0.07
CA ASN A 200 -7.96 -12.51 -0.84
C ASN A 200 -8.35 -13.47 -1.99
N LYS A 201 -9.64 -13.73 -2.21
CA LYS A 201 -10.10 -14.48 -3.40
C LYS A 201 -9.87 -13.66 -4.64
N THR A 202 -9.18 -14.23 -5.62
CA THR A 202 -9.00 -13.61 -6.93
C THR A 202 -10.32 -13.67 -7.72
N VAL A 203 -10.71 -12.52 -8.25
CA VAL A 203 -11.88 -12.34 -9.11
C VAL A 203 -11.48 -11.62 -10.40
N VAL A 204 -12.28 -11.74 -11.42
CA VAL A 204 -12.11 -11.05 -12.71
C VAL A 204 -13.20 -9.99 -12.82
N SER A 205 -12.80 -8.77 -13.14
CA SER A 205 -13.74 -7.66 -13.35
C SER A 205 -14.56 -7.88 -14.64
N ASP A 206 -15.84 -7.59 -14.56
CA ASP A 206 -16.77 -7.56 -15.72
C ASP A 206 -16.78 -6.18 -16.43
N GLY A 207 -16.12 -5.19 -15.86
CA GLY A 207 -15.86 -3.87 -16.46
C GLY A 207 -16.46 -2.70 -15.73
N ASP A 208 -17.32 -2.92 -14.72
CA ASP A 208 -17.79 -1.85 -13.83
C ASP A 208 -17.14 -1.99 -12.45
N ASP A 209 -16.58 -0.90 -11.95
CA ASP A 209 -15.86 -0.88 -10.67
C ASP A 209 -16.47 0.14 -9.71
N PRO A 210 -17.41 -0.27 -8.85
CA PRO A 210 -18.04 0.60 -7.87
C PRO A 210 -17.15 0.90 -6.65
N ASN A 211 -16.03 0.21 -6.51
CA ASN A 211 -15.17 0.29 -5.32
C ASN A 211 -14.07 1.36 -5.42
N HIS A 212 -13.89 1.94 -6.61
CA HIS A 212 -12.83 2.89 -6.87
C HIS A 212 -13.36 4.20 -7.48
N PHE A 213 -12.51 5.22 -7.50
CA PHE A 213 -12.83 6.55 -8.02
C PHE A 213 -13.18 6.55 -9.52
N SER A 214 -12.78 5.55 -10.27
CA SER A 214 -13.09 5.41 -11.71
C SER A 214 -13.70 4.03 -11.97
N SER A 215 -14.76 3.98 -12.76
CA SER A 215 -15.34 2.71 -13.24
C SER A 215 -14.35 1.91 -14.10
N ALA A 216 -13.41 2.59 -14.76
CA ALA A 216 -12.33 1.97 -15.55
C ALA A 216 -11.12 1.55 -14.70
N TYR A 217 -11.15 1.71 -13.37
CA TYR A 217 -10.02 1.39 -12.50
C TYR A 217 -9.62 -0.09 -12.62
N PHE A 218 -10.59 -0.99 -12.49
CA PHE A 218 -10.46 -2.39 -12.87
C PHE A 218 -11.37 -2.66 -14.09
N GLY A 219 -10.86 -2.35 -15.27
CA GLY A 219 -11.58 -2.58 -16.51
C GLY A 219 -11.92 -4.06 -16.75
N LYS A 220 -12.74 -4.36 -17.76
CA LYS A 220 -13.16 -5.73 -18.08
C LYS A 220 -11.96 -6.66 -18.27
N GLY A 221 -11.99 -7.81 -17.60
CA GLY A 221 -10.93 -8.81 -17.64
C GLY A 221 -9.81 -8.56 -16.64
N PHE A 222 -9.79 -7.43 -15.92
CA PHE A 222 -8.77 -7.16 -14.91
C PHE A 222 -8.91 -8.10 -13.71
N ARG A 223 -7.81 -8.73 -13.30
CA ARG A 223 -7.76 -9.64 -12.16
C ARG A 223 -7.40 -8.87 -10.89
N TRP A 224 -8.18 -9.04 -9.84
CA TRP A 224 -7.92 -8.43 -8.56
C TRP A 224 -8.35 -9.33 -7.42
N GLN A 225 -7.98 -9.00 -6.20
CA GLN A 225 -8.29 -9.79 -5.01
C GLN A 225 -9.29 -9.05 -4.14
N LEU A 226 -10.30 -9.78 -3.65
CA LEU A 226 -11.24 -9.26 -2.67
C LEU A 226 -10.50 -8.82 -1.41
N PRO A 227 -10.92 -7.70 -0.79
CA PRO A 227 -10.23 -7.12 0.35
C PRO A 227 -10.30 -8.02 1.59
N ASP A 228 -9.25 -7.95 2.40
CA ASP A 228 -9.18 -8.52 3.74
C ASP A 228 -9.20 -7.36 4.76
N LEU A 229 -10.42 -6.92 5.10
CA LEU A 229 -10.62 -5.77 5.97
C LEU A 229 -10.15 -6.05 7.41
N GLU A 230 -10.35 -7.27 7.91
CA GLU A 230 -9.93 -7.65 9.28
C GLU A 230 -8.42 -7.56 9.42
N THR A 231 -7.67 -8.16 8.50
CA THR A 231 -6.20 -8.08 8.51
C THR A 231 -5.71 -6.64 8.29
N SER A 232 -6.38 -5.85 7.45
CA SER A 232 -6.01 -4.45 7.24
C SER A 232 -6.23 -3.60 8.48
N GLU A 233 -7.29 -3.82 9.25
CA GLU A 233 -7.51 -3.15 10.52
C GLU A 233 -6.45 -3.51 11.57
N VAL A 234 -6.00 -4.76 11.62
CA VAL A 234 -4.86 -5.13 12.47
C VAL A 234 -3.64 -4.30 12.08
N GLY A 235 -3.35 -4.17 10.78
CA GLY A 235 -2.26 -3.32 10.27
C GLY A 235 -2.38 -1.86 10.70
N TYR A 236 -3.56 -1.30 10.59
CA TYR A 236 -3.83 0.09 10.99
C TYR A 236 -3.69 0.31 12.49
N ARG A 237 -4.09 -0.64 13.34
CA ARG A 237 -3.86 -0.55 14.80
C ARG A 237 -2.37 -0.54 15.14
N PHE A 238 -1.57 -1.41 14.49
CA PHE A 238 -0.10 -1.39 14.65
C PHE A 238 0.52 -0.09 14.14
N ALA A 239 0.03 0.45 13.01
CA ALA A 239 0.46 1.74 12.51
C ALA A 239 0.15 2.85 13.50
N ARG A 240 -1.09 2.97 13.98
CA ARG A 240 -1.50 3.95 14.99
C ARG A 240 -0.60 3.89 16.22
N GLN A 241 -0.42 2.71 16.80
CA GLN A 241 0.44 2.51 17.98
C GLN A 241 1.89 2.95 17.71
N ALA A 242 2.45 2.62 16.52
CA ALA A 242 3.81 2.99 16.17
C ALA A 242 3.99 4.50 16.04
N TYR A 243 3.03 5.19 15.40
CA TYR A 243 3.04 6.64 15.27
C TYR A 243 2.89 7.33 16.62
N GLU A 244 1.87 6.98 17.42
CA GLU A 244 1.62 7.56 18.74
C GLU A 244 2.81 7.36 19.70
N SER A 245 3.42 6.17 19.69
CA SER A 245 4.62 5.88 20.51
C SER A 245 5.87 6.67 20.11
N ALA A 246 5.87 7.24 18.91
CA ALA A 246 6.94 8.11 18.40
C ALA A 246 6.59 9.61 18.49
N GLY A 247 5.49 9.98 19.14
CA GLY A 247 5.00 11.35 19.19
C GLY A 247 4.50 11.88 17.83
N ARG A 248 4.11 10.96 16.93
CA ARG A 248 3.57 11.25 15.59
C ARG A 248 2.10 10.86 15.52
N ARG A 249 1.40 11.25 14.45
CA ARG A 249 -0.02 10.92 14.31
C ARG A 249 -0.42 10.54 12.91
N VAL A 250 -1.49 9.74 12.81
CA VAL A 250 -2.21 9.47 11.58
C VAL A 250 -3.64 9.97 11.75
N LEU A 251 -4.14 10.72 10.79
CA LEU A 251 -5.51 11.23 10.73
C LEU A 251 -6.22 10.63 9.51
N ASP A 252 -7.54 10.57 9.57
CA ASP A 252 -8.35 10.12 8.45
C ASP A 252 -9.33 11.23 8.03
N ALA A 253 -9.08 11.82 6.86
CA ALA A 253 -9.91 12.86 6.24
C ALA A 253 -10.76 12.30 5.08
N THR A 254 -10.93 10.97 4.99
CA THR A 254 -11.78 10.34 3.98
C THR A 254 -13.24 10.70 4.17
N ILE A 255 -13.84 11.36 3.19
CA ILE A 255 -15.25 11.79 3.23
C ILE A 255 -16.15 10.55 3.26
N GLY A 256 -16.98 10.44 4.29
CA GLY A 256 -17.89 9.31 4.48
C GLY A 256 -17.23 7.94 4.72
N GLY A 257 -15.90 7.89 4.86
CA GLY A 257 -15.14 6.65 5.08
C GLY A 257 -15.53 5.91 6.35
N LYS A 258 -15.50 4.57 6.30
CA LYS A 258 -15.93 3.68 7.39
C LYS A 258 -14.78 3.25 8.31
N LEU A 259 -13.55 3.58 7.99
CA LEU A 259 -12.40 3.29 8.85
C LEU A 259 -12.51 4.09 10.16
N THR A 260 -12.45 3.40 11.30
CA THR A 260 -12.61 4.01 12.64
C THR A 260 -11.32 3.99 13.48
N ILE A 261 -10.25 3.42 12.94
CA ILE A 261 -8.99 3.21 13.68
C ILE A 261 -8.26 4.55 13.94
N PHE A 262 -8.27 5.46 12.96
CA PHE A 262 -7.62 6.75 13.09
C PHE A 262 -8.62 7.86 13.44
N PRO A 263 -8.19 8.90 14.17
CA PRO A 263 -9.02 10.07 14.42
C PRO A 263 -9.50 10.70 13.10
N LYS A 264 -10.78 11.03 13.02
CA LYS A 264 -11.37 11.71 11.87
C LYS A 264 -11.09 13.21 11.94
N VAL A 265 -10.86 13.80 10.78
CA VAL A 265 -10.72 15.24 10.58
C VAL A 265 -11.46 15.65 9.32
N ASP A 266 -12.03 16.84 9.34
CA ASP A 266 -12.63 17.42 8.13
C ASP A 266 -11.51 17.80 7.14
N TYR A 267 -11.63 17.33 5.90
CA TYR A 267 -10.65 17.61 4.86
C TYR A 267 -10.50 19.12 4.59
N SER A 268 -11.61 19.86 4.60
CA SER A 268 -11.60 21.31 4.35
C SER A 268 -10.89 22.12 5.44
N SER A 269 -10.82 21.59 6.65
CA SER A 269 -10.17 22.24 7.79
C SER A 269 -8.64 22.15 7.78
N LEU A 270 -8.07 21.42 6.83
CA LEU A 270 -6.63 21.20 6.72
C LEU A 270 -5.88 22.31 5.96
N PHE A 271 -6.63 23.23 5.30
CA PHE A 271 -6.08 24.26 4.38
C PHE A 271 -6.57 25.67 4.69
#